data_8d48b21a4780556a6eabd5708e1ad5ad
#
_entry.id   8d48b21a4780556a6eabd5708e1ad5ad
#
_cell.length_a   1.000
_cell.length_b   1.000
_cell.length_c   1.000
_cell.angle_alpha   90.00
_cell.angle_beta   90.00
_cell.angle_gamma   90.00
#
_symmetry.space_group_name_H-M   'P 1'
#
loop_
_entity.id
_entity.type
_entity.pdbx_description
1 polymer ?
#
loop_
_entity_poly.entity_id
_entity_poly.type
_entity_poly.pdbx_seq_one_letter_code
_entity_poly.pdbx_strand_id
1 'polypeptide(L)'
;MQKKINLSNWSINLLKSDNQTWFKGYVLGQWDSEFKSYFAIGECFALCMEYWGKFGTTNSEQFLEEMAKKFQENEAPEEELATATMAVMEALNNFEVLQLPRPLEAEKEVIVELNESYNLKVRFDAFYGDYILDHKTVATFTKPEEYEEKYSQQMKLYQYAWWRATGEKLPAFIQEIKKARPSIPADLKKEDLLALVPAEKHAELTTVTALKDYLRIHPLPEWCGQRIEFPWREELIAECEDLLHRAMKKADYLQTLTLDDVL
;
A
#
# COMPACT_ATOMS: atom_id res chain seq x y z
N MET A 1 -31.51 -15.13 -2.57
CA MET A 1 -30.16 -15.52 -2.99
C MET A 1 -29.22 -15.16 -1.85
N GLN A 2 -28.44 -16.09 -1.38
CA GLN A 2 -27.42 -15.82 -0.37
C GLN A 2 -26.34 -14.89 -0.97
N LYS A 3 -25.92 -13.87 -0.22
CA LYS A 3 -24.90 -12.92 -0.68
C LYS A 3 -23.56 -13.63 -0.76
N LYS A 4 -22.89 -13.58 -1.93
CA LYS A 4 -21.55 -14.17 -2.09
C LYS A 4 -20.54 -13.48 -1.17
N ILE A 5 -19.64 -14.26 -0.59
CA ILE A 5 -18.52 -13.74 0.20
C ILE A 5 -17.40 -13.28 -0.74
N ASN A 6 -16.93 -12.06 -0.56
CA ASN A 6 -15.80 -11.54 -1.30
C ASN A 6 -14.50 -11.85 -0.55
N LEU A 7 -13.69 -12.77 -1.09
CA LEU A 7 -12.33 -13.00 -0.65
C LEU A 7 -11.42 -11.88 -1.17
N SER A 8 -10.54 -11.40 -0.34
CA SER A 8 -9.50 -10.41 -0.65
C SER A 8 -8.19 -10.82 0.01
N ASN A 9 -7.08 -10.15 -0.29
CA ASN A 9 -5.83 -10.42 0.41
C ASN A 9 -5.98 -10.33 1.93
N TRP A 10 -6.70 -9.30 2.42
CA TRP A 10 -6.95 -9.12 3.84
C TRP A 10 -7.81 -10.24 4.44
N SER A 11 -8.94 -10.60 3.80
CA SER A 11 -9.81 -11.68 4.29
C SER A 11 -9.10 -13.04 4.33
N ILE A 12 -8.23 -13.32 3.34
CA ILE A 12 -7.42 -14.53 3.30
C ILE A 12 -6.39 -14.54 4.44
N ASN A 13 -5.79 -13.40 4.76
CA ASN A 13 -4.88 -13.28 5.89
C ASN A 13 -5.60 -13.49 7.22
N LEU A 14 -6.80 -12.95 7.40
CA LEU A 14 -7.62 -13.25 8.58
C LEU A 14 -7.94 -14.74 8.70
N LEU A 15 -8.31 -15.40 7.61
CA LEU A 15 -8.51 -16.86 7.60
C LEU A 15 -7.25 -17.64 8.02
N LYS A 16 -6.05 -17.10 7.81
CA LYS A 16 -4.79 -17.73 8.24
C LYS A 16 -4.46 -17.53 9.72
N SER A 17 -4.68 -16.32 10.23
CA SER A 17 -4.14 -15.85 11.50
C SER A 17 -5.19 -15.46 12.56
N ASP A 18 -6.41 -15.12 12.15
CA ASP A 18 -7.45 -14.58 13.05
C ASP A 18 -8.87 -15.00 12.59
N ASN A 19 -9.20 -16.25 12.90
CA ASN A 19 -10.51 -16.81 12.52
C ASN A 19 -11.68 -16.09 13.20
N GLN A 20 -11.48 -15.59 14.42
CA GLN A 20 -12.50 -14.89 15.19
C GLN A 20 -12.91 -13.58 14.51
N THR A 21 -11.96 -12.75 14.17
CA THR A 21 -12.23 -11.51 13.43
C THR A 21 -12.86 -11.80 12.07
N TRP A 22 -12.38 -12.83 11.37
CA TRP A 22 -12.98 -13.25 10.10
C TRP A 22 -14.44 -13.67 10.28
N PHE A 23 -14.74 -14.52 11.27
CA PHE A 23 -16.09 -15.03 11.55
C PHE A 23 -17.03 -13.87 11.93
N LYS A 24 -16.64 -13.02 12.87
CA LYS A 24 -17.44 -11.84 13.27
C LYS A 24 -17.78 -10.98 12.07
N GLY A 25 -16.79 -10.63 11.23
CA GLY A 25 -16.98 -9.72 10.11
C GLY A 25 -17.75 -10.34 8.94
N TYR A 26 -17.37 -11.54 8.49
CA TYR A 26 -17.93 -12.12 7.26
C TYR A 26 -19.18 -12.97 7.49
N VAL A 27 -19.31 -13.59 8.66
CA VAL A 27 -20.48 -14.43 8.99
C VAL A 27 -21.53 -13.63 9.75
N LEU A 28 -21.13 -12.89 10.79
CA LEU A 28 -22.06 -12.14 11.64
C LEU A 28 -22.30 -10.70 11.18
N GLY A 29 -21.47 -10.17 10.26
CA GLY A 29 -21.53 -8.76 9.82
C GLY A 29 -21.07 -7.76 10.90
N GLN A 30 -20.33 -8.22 11.90
CA GLN A 30 -19.86 -7.44 13.04
C GLN A 30 -18.37 -7.13 12.84
N TRP A 31 -18.05 -5.86 12.57
CA TRP A 31 -16.69 -5.39 12.43
C TRP A 31 -16.29 -4.58 13.65
N ASP A 32 -15.40 -5.13 14.46
CA ASP A 32 -14.75 -4.37 15.53
C ASP A 32 -13.60 -3.60 14.89
N SER A 33 -13.71 -2.28 14.79
CA SER A 33 -12.64 -1.40 14.31
C SER A 33 -11.95 -0.74 15.50
N GLU A 34 -10.92 -1.39 16.04
CA GLU A 34 -10.00 -0.70 16.94
C GLU A 34 -9.26 0.38 16.13
N PHE A 35 -9.34 1.63 16.57
CA PHE A 35 -8.58 2.73 15.95
C PHE A 35 -7.08 2.49 16.11
N LYS A 36 -6.34 2.62 15.02
CA LYS A 36 -4.87 2.56 15.02
C LYS A 36 -4.32 3.69 14.15
N SER A 37 -3.55 4.56 14.75
CA SER A 37 -2.98 5.74 14.10
C SER A 37 -2.22 5.43 12.80
N TYR A 38 -1.52 4.30 12.74
CA TYR A 38 -0.80 3.91 11.53
C TYR A 38 -1.72 3.51 10.36
N PHE A 39 -2.92 2.99 10.64
CA PHE A 39 -3.92 2.76 9.58
C PHE A 39 -4.49 4.07 9.05
N ALA A 40 -4.74 5.04 9.94
CA ALA A 40 -5.23 6.36 9.54
C ALA A 40 -4.22 7.09 8.63
N ILE A 41 -2.90 6.95 8.89
CA ILE A 41 -1.84 7.48 8.01
C ILE A 41 -1.93 6.84 6.61
N GLY A 42 -2.00 5.50 6.56
CA GLY A 42 -2.08 4.77 5.29
C GLY A 42 -3.33 5.11 4.50
N GLU A 43 -4.48 5.20 5.17
CA GLU A 43 -5.75 5.55 4.56
C GLU A 43 -5.76 7.00 4.02
N CYS A 44 -5.28 7.97 4.82
CA CYS A 44 -5.19 9.37 4.39
C CYS A 44 -4.28 9.50 3.14
N PHE A 45 -3.11 8.84 3.14
CA PHE A 45 -2.24 8.83 1.98
C PHE A 45 -2.91 8.17 0.77
N ALA A 46 -3.60 7.02 0.94
CA ALA A 46 -4.29 6.33 -0.15
C ALA A 46 -5.39 7.22 -0.78
N LEU A 47 -6.16 7.93 0.04
CA LEU A 47 -7.16 8.91 -0.45
C LEU A 47 -6.51 10.04 -1.26
N CYS A 48 -5.36 10.55 -0.82
CA CYS A 48 -4.60 11.54 -1.57
C CYS A 48 -4.15 10.99 -2.93
N MET A 49 -3.69 9.74 -2.99
CA MET A 49 -3.24 9.08 -4.22
C MET A 49 -4.41 8.77 -5.16
N GLU A 50 -5.55 8.31 -4.62
CA GLU A 50 -6.77 8.12 -5.39
C GLU A 50 -7.21 9.44 -6.06
N TYR A 51 -7.24 10.52 -5.28
CA TYR A 51 -7.64 11.84 -5.78
C TYR A 51 -6.65 12.36 -6.82
N TRP A 52 -5.35 12.20 -6.57
CA TRP A 52 -4.30 12.53 -7.54
C TRP A 52 -4.46 11.73 -8.84
N GLY A 53 -4.70 10.44 -8.75
CA GLY A 53 -4.93 9.58 -9.91
C GLY A 53 -6.14 10.02 -10.75
N LYS A 54 -7.22 10.49 -10.11
CA LYS A 54 -8.45 10.95 -10.78
C LYS A 54 -8.34 12.37 -11.31
N PHE A 55 -7.73 13.29 -10.57
CA PHE A 55 -7.80 14.73 -10.82
C PHE A 55 -6.46 15.42 -11.06
N GLY A 56 -5.34 14.76 -10.81
CA GLY A 56 -3.98 15.31 -10.97
C GLY A 56 -3.50 16.20 -9.81
N THR A 57 -4.24 16.22 -8.68
CA THR A 57 -3.86 16.92 -7.44
C THR A 57 -4.22 16.05 -6.25
N THR A 58 -3.48 16.15 -5.14
CA THR A 58 -3.64 15.29 -3.97
C THR A 58 -4.79 15.67 -3.05
N ASN A 59 -5.28 16.92 -3.11
CA ASN A 59 -6.29 17.47 -2.18
C ASN A 59 -6.01 17.16 -0.70
N SER A 60 -4.73 17.24 -0.32
CA SER A 60 -4.22 16.77 0.97
C SER A 60 -4.85 17.48 2.18
N GLU A 61 -5.21 18.75 2.06
CA GLU A 61 -5.83 19.52 3.13
C GLU A 61 -7.14 18.88 3.61
N GLN A 62 -8.04 18.53 2.69
CA GLN A 62 -9.31 17.86 3.01
C GLN A 62 -9.07 16.53 3.71
N PHE A 63 -8.18 15.67 3.19
CA PHE A 63 -7.97 14.34 3.75
C PHE A 63 -7.22 14.36 5.09
N LEU A 64 -6.36 15.35 5.32
CA LEU A 64 -5.77 15.59 6.63
C LEU A 64 -6.82 16.06 7.66
N GLU A 65 -7.78 16.88 7.27
CA GLU A 65 -8.91 17.25 8.13
C GLU A 65 -9.80 16.03 8.47
N GLU A 66 -10.07 15.16 7.49
CA GLU A 66 -10.83 13.93 7.72
C GLU A 66 -10.08 12.98 8.67
N MET A 67 -8.76 12.83 8.50
CA MET A 67 -7.90 12.09 9.43
C MET A 67 -7.95 12.69 10.83
N ALA A 68 -7.84 14.02 10.97
CA ALA A 68 -7.89 14.68 12.27
C ALA A 68 -9.23 14.44 13.00
N LYS A 69 -10.36 14.44 12.29
CA LYS A 69 -11.66 14.08 12.87
C LYS A 69 -11.67 12.64 13.42
N LYS A 70 -11.09 11.67 12.70
CA LYS A 70 -10.98 10.29 13.19
C LYS A 70 -10.16 10.19 14.48
N PHE A 71 -9.07 10.96 14.60
CA PHE A 71 -8.29 11.02 15.84
C PHE A 71 -9.10 11.60 17.00
N GLN A 72 -9.87 12.67 16.77
CA GLN A 72 -10.73 13.28 17.77
C GLN A 72 -11.87 12.34 18.21
N GLU A 73 -12.55 11.68 17.26
CA GLU A 73 -13.64 10.72 17.54
C GLU A 73 -13.17 9.52 18.36
N ASN A 74 -11.89 9.16 18.28
CA ASN A 74 -11.28 8.07 19.04
C ASN A 74 -10.46 8.54 20.25
N GLU A 75 -10.59 9.82 20.63
CA GLU A 75 -9.90 10.42 21.78
C GLU A 75 -8.37 10.20 21.79
N ALA A 76 -7.78 10.12 20.59
CA ALA A 76 -6.36 9.90 20.44
C ALA A 76 -5.54 11.13 20.86
N PRO A 77 -4.33 10.97 21.43
CA PRO A 77 -3.49 12.08 21.87
C PRO A 77 -3.14 13.04 20.73
N GLU A 78 -3.10 14.36 21.02
CA GLU A 78 -2.71 15.38 20.03
C GLU A 78 -1.31 15.14 19.44
N GLU A 79 -0.39 14.59 20.22
CA GLU A 79 0.96 14.25 19.78
C GLU A 79 0.95 13.15 18.71
N GLU A 80 0.03 12.17 18.83
CA GLU A 80 -0.15 11.15 17.81
C GLU A 80 -0.71 11.74 16.51
N LEU A 81 -1.69 12.64 16.59
CA LEU A 81 -2.22 13.35 15.43
C LEU A 81 -1.13 14.18 14.74
N ALA A 82 -0.34 14.93 15.51
CA ALA A 82 0.78 15.70 14.95
C ALA A 82 1.79 14.81 14.22
N THR A 83 2.15 13.67 14.82
CA THR A 83 3.05 12.69 14.25
C THR A 83 2.46 12.08 12.96
N ALA A 84 1.17 11.72 12.97
CA ALA A 84 0.47 11.19 11.81
C ALA A 84 0.40 12.22 10.66
N THR A 85 0.08 13.46 10.96
CA THR A 85 0.04 14.56 9.99
C THR A 85 1.41 14.75 9.32
N MET A 86 2.47 14.82 10.12
CA MET A 86 3.84 14.92 9.59
C MET A 86 4.19 13.72 8.69
N ALA A 87 3.81 12.51 9.08
CA ALA A 87 4.08 11.30 8.30
C ALA A 87 3.38 11.32 6.93
N VAL A 88 2.13 11.77 6.86
CA VAL A 88 1.40 11.93 5.59
C VAL A 88 2.05 13.01 4.73
N MET A 89 2.35 14.17 5.30
CA MET A 89 2.98 15.27 4.56
C MET A 89 4.35 14.90 4.00
N GLU A 90 5.19 14.22 4.78
CA GLU A 90 6.49 13.73 4.28
C GLU A 90 6.32 12.65 3.19
N ALA A 91 5.32 11.76 3.32
CA ALA A 91 5.02 10.80 2.26
C ALA A 91 4.59 11.48 0.95
N LEU A 92 3.77 12.53 1.03
CA LEU A 92 3.34 13.32 -0.14
C LEU A 92 4.52 14.07 -0.78
N ASN A 93 5.36 14.70 0.03
CA ASN A 93 6.58 15.38 -0.46
C ASN A 93 7.50 14.37 -1.17
N ASN A 94 7.71 13.20 -0.59
CA ASN A 94 8.53 12.14 -1.18
C ASN A 94 7.89 11.59 -2.47
N PHE A 95 6.56 11.47 -2.52
CA PHE A 95 5.84 11.08 -3.72
C PHE A 95 6.04 12.07 -4.86
N GLU A 96 5.98 13.36 -4.60
CA GLU A 96 6.24 14.42 -5.60
C GLU A 96 7.63 14.31 -6.21
N VAL A 97 8.65 13.99 -5.40
CA VAL A 97 10.03 13.79 -5.89
C VAL A 97 10.13 12.62 -6.88
N LEU A 98 9.30 11.59 -6.73
CA LEU A 98 9.33 10.42 -7.62
C LEU A 98 8.81 10.71 -9.03
N GLN A 99 8.05 11.79 -9.22
CA GLN A 99 7.49 12.21 -10.51
C GLN A 99 6.81 11.07 -11.28
N LEU A 100 6.06 10.24 -10.57
CA LEU A 100 5.36 9.12 -11.19
C LEU A 100 4.34 9.62 -12.21
N PRO A 101 4.17 8.91 -13.33
CA PRO A 101 3.12 9.25 -14.29
C PRO A 101 1.76 9.02 -13.65
N ARG A 102 0.77 9.78 -14.10
CA ARG A 102 -0.61 9.60 -13.66
C ARG A 102 -1.15 8.26 -14.19
N PRO A 103 -1.84 7.45 -13.36
CA PRO A 103 -2.41 6.18 -13.80
C PRO A 103 -3.57 6.39 -14.79
N LEU A 104 -3.87 5.38 -15.58
CA LEU A 104 -5.07 5.35 -16.42
C LEU A 104 -6.33 5.26 -15.56
N GLU A 105 -6.27 4.43 -14.51
CA GLU A 105 -7.34 4.30 -13.52
C GLU A 105 -6.75 4.20 -12.11
N ALA A 106 -7.29 4.98 -11.17
CA ALA A 106 -7.00 4.86 -9.73
C ALA A 106 -8.10 4.05 -9.04
N GLU A 107 -7.74 3.30 -8.01
CA GLU A 107 -8.65 2.47 -7.21
C GLU A 107 -9.49 1.50 -8.07
N LYS A 108 -8.84 0.87 -9.06
CA LYS A 108 -9.52 -0.04 -9.97
C LYS A 108 -9.92 -1.32 -9.27
N GLU A 109 -11.23 -1.54 -9.17
CA GLU A 109 -11.80 -2.76 -8.61
C GLU A 109 -11.95 -3.84 -9.68
N VAL A 110 -11.56 -5.07 -9.34
CA VAL A 110 -11.79 -6.27 -10.16
C VAL A 110 -12.45 -7.34 -9.27
N ILE A 111 -13.57 -7.86 -9.75
CA ILE A 111 -14.31 -8.95 -9.09
C ILE A 111 -14.35 -10.14 -10.02
N VAL A 112 -13.86 -11.28 -9.54
CA VAL A 112 -13.84 -12.55 -10.27
C VAL A 112 -14.71 -13.54 -9.52
N GLU A 113 -15.68 -14.13 -10.22
CA GLU A 113 -16.47 -15.22 -9.66
C GLU A 113 -15.61 -16.48 -9.53
N LEU A 114 -15.50 -17.02 -8.32
CA LEU A 114 -14.80 -18.27 -8.03
C LEU A 114 -15.76 -19.46 -8.09
N ASN A 115 -16.96 -19.32 -7.50
CA ASN A 115 -18.06 -20.28 -7.53
C ASN A 115 -19.38 -19.60 -7.09
N GLU A 116 -20.40 -20.40 -6.79
CA GLU A 116 -21.73 -19.90 -6.39
C GLU A 116 -21.71 -19.10 -5.06
N SER A 117 -20.76 -19.38 -4.15
CA SER A 117 -20.67 -18.80 -2.81
C SER A 117 -19.59 -17.73 -2.67
N TYR A 118 -18.59 -17.71 -3.54
CA TYR A 118 -17.39 -16.86 -3.38
C TYR A 118 -17.02 -16.11 -4.62
N ASN A 119 -16.57 -14.86 -4.40
CA ASN A 119 -15.81 -14.06 -5.38
C ASN A 119 -14.40 -13.80 -4.87
N LEU A 120 -13.45 -13.59 -5.76
CA LEU A 120 -12.22 -12.87 -5.47
C LEU A 120 -12.45 -11.39 -5.79
N LYS A 121 -12.26 -10.52 -4.80
CA LYS A 121 -12.35 -9.07 -4.96
C LYS A 121 -11.00 -8.45 -4.67
N VAL A 122 -10.44 -7.77 -5.64
CA VAL A 122 -9.19 -7.00 -5.51
C VAL A 122 -9.43 -5.55 -5.93
N ARG A 123 -8.60 -4.65 -5.41
CA ARG A 123 -8.61 -3.24 -5.77
C ARG A 123 -7.16 -2.77 -5.88
N PHE A 124 -6.79 -2.30 -7.05
CA PHE A 124 -5.46 -1.76 -7.32
C PHE A 124 -5.44 -0.27 -7.02
N ASP A 125 -4.42 0.22 -6.34
CA ASP A 125 -4.27 1.65 -6.11
C ASP A 125 -4.10 2.42 -7.43
N ALA A 126 -3.34 1.83 -8.38
CA ALA A 126 -3.12 2.42 -9.70
C ALA A 126 -3.00 1.35 -10.79
N PHE A 127 -3.65 1.62 -11.94
CA PHE A 127 -3.56 0.80 -13.14
C PHE A 127 -3.02 1.66 -14.30
N TYR A 128 -1.97 1.17 -14.96
CA TYR A 128 -1.25 1.89 -16.02
C TYR A 128 -1.46 1.30 -17.43
N GLY A 129 -2.29 0.26 -17.55
CA GLY A 129 -2.55 -0.43 -18.82
C GLY A 129 -1.63 -1.64 -19.02
N ASP A 130 -0.35 -1.46 -18.86
CA ASP A 130 0.68 -2.49 -19.02
C ASP A 130 1.21 -3.06 -17.69
N TYR A 131 0.82 -2.46 -16.54
CA TYR A 131 1.12 -2.96 -15.21
C TYR A 131 0.13 -2.49 -14.15
N ILE A 132 0.15 -3.19 -13.02
CA ILE A 132 -0.62 -2.90 -11.80
C ILE A 132 0.35 -2.36 -10.74
N LEU A 133 -0.07 -1.35 -9.98
CA LEU A 133 0.76 -0.79 -8.91
C LEU A 133 -0.05 -0.59 -7.64
N ASP A 134 0.61 -0.88 -6.50
CA ASP A 134 0.09 -0.65 -5.14
C ASP A 134 1.08 0.23 -4.38
N HIS A 135 0.59 1.27 -3.73
CA HIS A 135 1.40 2.21 -2.96
C HIS A 135 1.50 1.75 -1.50
N LYS A 136 2.69 1.84 -0.94
CA LYS A 136 2.92 1.54 0.48
C LYS A 136 3.71 2.66 1.15
N THR A 137 3.15 3.28 2.18
CA THR A 137 3.92 4.20 3.03
C THR A 137 4.74 3.41 4.03
N VAL A 138 6.05 3.65 4.07
CA VAL A 138 6.99 2.91 4.93
C VAL A 138 7.88 3.85 5.71
N ALA A 139 8.28 3.45 6.92
CA ALA A 139 9.32 4.16 7.68
C ALA A 139 10.70 3.85 7.12
N THR A 140 10.92 2.59 6.76
CA THR A 140 12.18 2.06 6.19
C THR A 140 11.82 1.16 5.01
N PHE A 141 12.62 1.22 3.95
CA PHE A 141 12.42 0.34 2.80
C PHE A 141 12.55 -1.13 3.19
N THR A 142 11.67 -1.93 2.62
CA THR A 142 11.73 -3.38 2.76
C THR A 142 12.98 -3.91 2.04
N LYS A 143 13.65 -4.86 2.64
CA LYS A 143 14.84 -5.49 2.05
C LYS A 143 14.44 -6.53 1.02
N PRO A 144 15.29 -6.80 0.01
CA PRO A 144 14.98 -7.77 -1.05
C PRO A 144 14.58 -9.15 -0.54
N GLU A 145 15.21 -9.64 0.53
CA GLU A 145 14.93 -10.94 1.15
C GLU A 145 13.54 -11.03 1.80
N GLU A 146 12.89 -9.89 2.06
CA GLU A 146 11.58 -9.80 2.72
C GLU A 146 10.42 -9.63 1.72
N TYR A 147 10.70 -9.36 0.42
CA TYR A 147 9.67 -9.01 -0.57
C TYR A 147 8.63 -10.12 -0.76
N GLU A 148 9.11 -11.36 -0.86
CA GLU A 148 8.23 -12.51 -1.10
C GLU A 148 7.26 -12.71 0.06
N GLU A 149 7.74 -12.67 1.30
CA GLU A 149 6.91 -12.83 2.49
C GLU A 149 5.90 -11.69 2.64
N LYS A 150 6.34 -10.45 2.41
CA LYS A 150 5.55 -9.27 2.74
C LYS A 150 4.49 -8.93 1.69
N TYR A 151 4.80 -9.08 0.40
CA TYR A 151 3.98 -8.53 -0.68
C TYR A 151 3.49 -9.54 -1.70
N SER A 152 4.18 -10.67 -1.85
CA SER A 152 3.94 -11.60 -2.95
C SER A 152 2.50 -12.10 -3.02
N GLN A 153 1.87 -12.44 -1.89
CA GLN A 153 0.48 -12.91 -1.90
C GLN A 153 -0.47 -11.87 -2.50
N GLN A 154 -0.35 -10.60 -2.10
CA GLN A 154 -1.20 -9.53 -2.61
C GLN A 154 -0.99 -9.33 -4.11
N MET A 155 0.26 -9.27 -4.55
CA MET A 155 0.60 -9.07 -5.96
C MET A 155 0.14 -10.23 -6.84
N LYS A 156 0.31 -11.47 -6.39
CA LYS A 156 -0.19 -12.67 -7.09
C LYS A 156 -1.72 -12.65 -7.24
N LEU A 157 -2.45 -12.27 -6.18
CA LEU A 157 -3.91 -12.16 -6.25
C LEU A 157 -4.36 -11.05 -7.21
N TYR A 158 -3.65 -9.93 -7.29
CA TYR A 158 -3.91 -8.86 -8.23
C TYR A 158 -3.73 -9.32 -9.68
N GLN A 159 -2.59 -9.94 -9.98
CA GLN A 159 -2.27 -10.48 -11.30
C GLN A 159 -3.25 -11.58 -11.71
N TYR A 160 -3.59 -12.49 -10.79
CA TYR A 160 -4.55 -13.57 -11.03
C TYR A 160 -5.96 -13.04 -11.33
N ALA A 161 -6.44 -12.08 -10.54
CA ALA A 161 -7.75 -11.49 -10.74
C ALA A 161 -7.84 -10.76 -12.09
N TRP A 162 -6.80 -10.02 -12.46
CA TRP A 162 -6.73 -9.35 -13.76
C TRP A 162 -6.75 -10.36 -14.90
N TRP A 163 -5.88 -11.36 -14.84
CA TRP A 163 -5.83 -12.42 -15.86
C TRP A 163 -7.19 -13.16 -16.00
N ARG A 164 -7.82 -13.51 -14.89
CA ARG A 164 -9.14 -14.16 -14.90
C ARG A 164 -10.23 -13.29 -15.54
N ALA A 165 -10.17 -11.99 -15.35
CA ALA A 165 -11.16 -11.05 -15.85
C ALA A 165 -10.94 -10.68 -17.33
N THR A 166 -9.68 -10.64 -17.80
CA THR A 166 -9.32 -10.07 -19.11
C THR A 166 -8.58 -11.02 -20.03
N GLY A 167 -7.94 -12.05 -19.50
CA GLY A 167 -7.00 -12.94 -20.22
C GLY A 167 -5.59 -12.34 -20.36
N GLU A 168 -5.35 -11.12 -19.94
CA GLU A 168 -4.06 -10.45 -20.05
C GLU A 168 -3.14 -10.78 -18.88
N LYS A 169 -1.84 -10.92 -19.17
CA LYS A 169 -0.78 -11.24 -18.21
C LYS A 169 0.05 -10.01 -17.94
N LEU A 170 -0.13 -9.40 -16.78
CA LEU A 170 0.55 -8.15 -16.41
C LEU A 170 1.50 -8.35 -15.23
N PRO A 171 2.65 -7.65 -15.21
CA PRO A 171 3.45 -7.51 -14.00
C PRO A 171 2.72 -6.64 -12.98
N ALA A 172 3.01 -6.87 -11.70
CA ALA A 172 2.54 -6.03 -10.61
C ALA A 172 3.73 -5.41 -9.86
N PHE A 173 3.52 -4.24 -9.30
CA PHE A 173 4.55 -3.49 -8.59
C PHE A 173 4.06 -3.02 -7.23
N ILE A 174 4.96 -3.00 -6.25
CA ILE A 174 4.84 -2.20 -5.05
C ILE A 174 5.68 -0.94 -5.24
N GLN A 175 5.09 0.22 -4.99
CA GLN A 175 5.80 1.47 -4.84
C GLN A 175 5.85 1.83 -3.35
N GLU A 176 6.96 1.54 -2.70
CA GLU A 176 7.20 2.04 -1.35
C GLU A 176 7.60 3.51 -1.38
N ILE A 177 7.01 4.28 -0.47
CA ILE A 177 7.23 5.71 -0.31
C ILE A 177 7.52 5.97 1.16
N LYS A 178 8.64 6.63 1.46
CA LYS A 178 8.98 6.95 2.84
C LYS A 178 8.00 7.96 3.43
N LYS A 179 7.50 7.67 4.63
CA LYS A 179 6.67 8.57 5.45
C LYS A 179 7.51 9.41 6.44
N ALA A 180 8.77 9.59 6.12
CA ALA A 180 9.72 10.41 6.89
C ALA A 180 10.66 11.09 5.91
N ARG A 181 11.22 12.23 6.31
CA ARG A 181 12.23 12.92 5.50
C ARG A 181 13.39 11.99 5.20
N PRO A 182 13.83 11.88 3.94
CA PRO A 182 14.97 11.04 3.60
C PRO A 182 16.23 11.46 4.35
N SER A 183 16.93 10.47 4.89
CA SER A 183 18.23 10.70 5.53
C SER A 183 19.34 10.63 4.50
N ILE A 184 20.21 11.60 4.52
CA ILE A 184 21.45 11.58 3.71
C ILE A 184 22.40 10.56 4.36
N PRO A 185 22.97 9.59 3.62
CA PRO A 185 23.95 8.65 4.17
C PRO A 185 25.11 9.38 4.86
N ALA A 186 25.45 8.91 6.07
CA ALA A 186 26.42 9.60 6.93
C ALA A 186 27.86 9.51 6.40
N ASP A 187 28.17 8.48 5.65
CA ASP A 187 29.48 8.11 5.10
C ASP A 187 29.83 8.85 3.79
N LEU A 188 28.90 9.59 3.19
CA LEU A 188 29.16 10.37 1.99
C LEU A 188 30.16 11.49 2.25
N LYS A 189 31.24 11.50 1.47
CA LYS A 189 32.27 12.56 1.47
C LYS A 189 31.79 13.76 0.65
N LYS A 190 32.57 14.85 0.70
CA LYS A 190 32.23 16.06 -0.03
C LYS A 190 32.15 15.85 -1.54
N GLU A 191 33.06 15.03 -2.09
CA GLU A 191 33.09 14.68 -3.51
C GLU A 191 31.84 13.93 -3.96
N ASP A 192 31.36 12.97 -3.13
CA ASP A 192 30.15 12.20 -3.37
C ASP A 192 28.92 13.12 -3.34
N LEU A 193 28.84 14.01 -2.35
CA LEU A 193 27.75 14.97 -2.23
C LEU A 193 27.71 15.96 -3.41
N LEU A 194 28.90 16.42 -3.90
CA LEU A 194 28.97 17.27 -5.07
C LEU A 194 28.47 16.55 -6.33
N ALA A 195 28.78 15.26 -6.49
CA ALA A 195 28.30 14.48 -7.63
C ALA A 195 26.76 14.32 -7.66
N LEU A 196 26.10 14.47 -6.52
CA LEU A 196 24.63 14.37 -6.39
C LEU A 196 23.91 15.72 -6.59
N VAL A 197 24.64 16.81 -6.67
CA VAL A 197 24.11 18.18 -6.82
C VAL A 197 24.34 18.67 -8.24
N PRO A 198 23.39 19.39 -8.87
CA PRO A 198 23.55 19.95 -10.20
C PRO A 198 24.81 20.84 -10.29
N ALA A 199 25.58 20.72 -11.40
CA ALA A 199 26.87 21.37 -11.56
C ALA A 199 26.80 22.92 -11.44
N GLU A 200 25.69 23.53 -11.83
CA GLU A 200 25.45 24.97 -11.70
C GLU A 200 25.38 25.45 -10.24
N LYS A 201 25.14 24.54 -9.30
CA LYS A 201 25.09 24.83 -7.86
C LYS A 201 26.45 24.67 -7.16
N HIS A 202 27.45 24.07 -7.78
CA HIS A 202 28.74 23.76 -7.14
C HIS A 202 29.46 25.02 -6.66
N ALA A 203 29.35 26.16 -7.38
CA ALA A 203 29.96 27.42 -6.99
C ALA A 203 29.36 28.04 -5.71
N GLU A 204 28.08 27.77 -5.45
CA GLU A 204 27.33 28.27 -4.29
C GLU A 204 27.47 27.33 -3.08
N LEU A 205 27.55 26.02 -3.31
CA LEU A 205 27.52 24.99 -2.28
C LEU A 205 28.92 24.45 -1.99
N THR A 206 29.74 25.27 -1.37
CA THR A 206 31.19 24.99 -1.18
C THR A 206 31.50 24.14 0.05
N THR A 207 30.57 23.99 1.00
CA THR A 207 30.75 23.22 2.24
C THR A 207 29.90 21.96 2.29
N VAL A 208 30.35 20.95 3.05
CA VAL A 208 29.58 19.72 3.30
C VAL A 208 28.19 20.01 3.89
N THR A 209 28.12 20.99 4.79
CA THR A 209 26.85 21.41 5.41
C THR A 209 25.89 21.98 4.36
N ALA A 210 26.36 22.93 3.53
CA ALA A 210 25.53 23.51 2.48
C ALA A 210 25.05 22.47 1.45
N LEU A 211 25.89 21.51 1.08
CA LEU A 211 25.53 20.40 0.20
C LEU A 211 24.44 19.51 0.85
N LYS A 212 24.62 19.15 2.12
CA LYS A 212 23.61 18.36 2.85
C LYS A 212 22.31 19.12 3.03
N ASP A 213 22.33 20.41 3.30
CA ASP A 213 21.13 21.23 3.42
C ASP A 213 20.37 21.34 2.08
N TYR A 214 21.12 21.51 0.99
CA TYR A 214 20.54 21.47 -0.37
C TYR A 214 19.85 20.12 -0.64
N LEU A 215 20.53 18.99 -0.39
CA LEU A 215 20.00 17.64 -0.63
C LEU A 215 18.85 17.26 0.34
N ARG A 216 18.72 17.92 1.48
CA ARG A 216 17.53 17.77 2.35
C ARG A 216 16.29 18.43 1.76
N ILE A 217 16.46 19.51 1.00
CA ILE A 217 15.39 20.23 0.31
C ILE A 217 15.07 19.58 -1.04
N HIS A 218 16.10 19.04 -1.69
CA HIS A 218 16.03 18.38 -3.01
C HIS A 218 16.56 16.94 -2.91
N PRO A 219 15.86 16.04 -2.25
CA PRO A 219 16.30 14.65 -2.07
C PRO A 219 16.28 13.90 -3.40
N LEU A 220 17.12 12.87 -3.48
CA LEU A 220 17.12 11.99 -4.65
C LEU A 220 15.90 11.06 -4.64
N PRO A 221 15.34 10.70 -5.81
CA PRO A 221 14.19 9.81 -5.90
C PRO A 221 14.39 8.47 -5.16
N GLU A 222 15.57 7.84 -5.28
CA GLU A 222 15.90 6.58 -4.61
C GLU A 222 15.96 6.68 -3.07
N TRP A 223 16.01 7.89 -2.51
CA TRP A 223 15.90 8.12 -1.06
C TRP A 223 14.46 8.28 -0.61
N CYS A 224 13.57 8.67 -1.53
CA CYS A 224 12.15 8.94 -1.28
C CYS A 224 11.28 7.71 -1.46
N GLY A 225 11.61 6.85 -2.42
CA GLY A 225 10.85 5.65 -2.73
C GLY A 225 11.68 4.57 -3.38
N GLN A 226 11.15 3.34 -3.32
CA GLN A 226 11.67 2.21 -4.10
C GLN A 226 10.54 1.48 -4.79
N ARG A 227 10.83 0.91 -5.95
CA ARG A 227 9.89 0.14 -6.75
C ARG A 227 10.30 -1.33 -6.74
N ILE A 228 9.36 -2.19 -6.38
CA ILE A 228 9.56 -3.64 -6.27
C ILE A 228 8.69 -4.29 -7.33
N GLU A 229 9.30 -5.06 -8.22
CA GLU A 229 8.62 -5.75 -9.30
C GLU A 229 8.25 -7.18 -8.92
N PHE A 230 7.03 -7.58 -9.28
CA PHE A 230 6.53 -8.94 -9.26
C PHE A 230 6.17 -9.33 -10.70
N PRO A 231 7.10 -9.97 -11.44
CA PRO A 231 6.85 -10.35 -12.83
C PRO A 231 5.76 -11.42 -12.90
N TRP A 232 5.03 -11.45 -14.01
CA TRP A 232 4.12 -12.55 -14.29
C TRP A 232 4.89 -13.87 -14.41
N ARG A 233 4.36 -14.95 -13.82
CA ARG A 233 4.86 -16.32 -13.92
C ARG A 233 3.68 -17.27 -14.16
N GLU A 234 3.86 -18.29 -14.97
CA GLU A 234 2.77 -19.25 -15.28
C GLU A 234 2.33 -20.03 -14.03
N GLU A 235 3.26 -20.33 -13.12
CA GLU A 235 2.99 -21.03 -11.86
C GLU A 235 2.05 -20.25 -10.94
N LEU A 236 1.97 -18.92 -11.10
CA LEU A 236 1.10 -18.05 -10.33
C LEU A 236 -0.37 -18.50 -10.36
N ILE A 237 -0.84 -19.02 -11.50
CA ILE A 237 -2.22 -19.49 -11.64
C ILE A 237 -2.49 -20.62 -10.64
N ALA A 238 -1.67 -21.67 -10.67
CA ALA A 238 -1.83 -22.81 -9.76
C ALA A 238 -1.65 -22.42 -8.29
N GLU A 239 -0.68 -21.55 -8.01
CA GLU A 239 -0.44 -21.05 -6.64
C GLU A 239 -1.67 -20.28 -6.10
N CYS A 240 -2.29 -19.42 -6.91
CA CYS A 240 -3.49 -18.68 -6.53
C CYS A 240 -4.72 -19.60 -6.40
N GLU A 241 -4.92 -20.55 -7.31
CA GLU A 241 -6.03 -21.49 -7.25
C GLU A 241 -5.96 -22.37 -5.99
N ASP A 242 -4.76 -22.85 -5.61
CA ASP A 242 -4.55 -23.60 -4.37
C ASP A 242 -4.80 -22.74 -3.13
N LEU A 243 -4.27 -21.49 -3.12
CA LEU A 243 -4.51 -20.54 -2.03
C LEU A 243 -6.01 -20.25 -1.84
N LEU A 244 -6.73 -19.96 -2.92
CA LEU A 244 -8.15 -19.67 -2.91
C LEU A 244 -8.98 -20.89 -2.51
N HIS A 245 -8.64 -22.09 -3.01
CA HIS A 245 -9.30 -23.33 -2.61
C HIS A 245 -9.19 -23.58 -1.10
N ARG A 246 -7.98 -23.43 -0.54
CA ARG A 246 -7.77 -23.56 0.92
C ARG A 246 -8.54 -22.50 1.72
N ALA A 247 -8.57 -21.26 1.23
CA ALA A 247 -9.32 -20.18 1.87
C ALA A 247 -10.82 -20.45 1.87
N MET A 248 -11.40 -20.85 0.73
CA MET A 248 -12.82 -21.23 0.62
C MET A 248 -13.18 -22.39 1.52
N LYS A 249 -12.38 -23.47 1.51
CA LYS A 249 -12.60 -24.63 2.38
C LYS A 249 -12.59 -24.26 3.87
N LYS A 250 -11.68 -23.38 4.27
CA LYS A 250 -11.64 -22.89 5.66
C LYS A 250 -12.82 -21.98 5.98
N ALA A 251 -13.21 -21.11 5.07
CA ALA A 251 -14.37 -20.25 5.21
C ALA A 251 -15.69 -21.07 5.31
N ASP A 252 -15.84 -22.11 4.48
CA ASP A 252 -16.98 -23.03 4.57
C ASP A 252 -17.05 -23.70 5.94
N TYR A 253 -15.92 -24.21 6.45
CA TYR A 253 -15.86 -24.80 7.79
C TYR A 253 -16.27 -23.81 8.88
N LEU A 254 -15.70 -22.59 8.86
CA LEU A 254 -16.04 -21.57 9.86
C LEU A 254 -17.54 -21.19 9.83
N GLN A 255 -18.19 -21.17 8.67
CA GLN A 255 -19.62 -20.90 8.56
C GLN A 255 -20.50 -21.99 9.20
N THR A 256 -19.99 -23.19 9.46
CA THR A 256 -20.71 -24.24 10.15
C THR A 256 -20.64 -24.13 11.68
N LEU A 257 -19.78 -23.24 12.20
CA LEU A 257 -19.54 -23.05 13.63
C LEU A 257 -20.45 -21.99 14.24
N THR A 258 -20.56 -22.01 15.56
CA THR A 258 -21.11 -20.90 16.35
C THR A 258 -20.00 -19.98 16.83
N LEU A 259 -20.34 -18.81 17.37
CA LEU A 259 -19.34 -17.90 17.92
C LEU A 259 -18.54 -18.55 19.06
N ASP A 260 -19.21 -19.35 19.90
CA ASP A 260 -18.57 -20.05 21.04
C ASP A 260 -17.57 -21.13 20.58
N ASP A 261 -17.74 -21.65 19.36
CA ASP A 261 -16.80 -22.64 18.78
C ASP A 261 -15.54 -21.97 18.20
N VAL A 262 -15.57 -20.67 17.95
CA VAL A 262 -14.48 -19.91 17.31
C VAL A 262 -13.64 -19.11 18.33
N LEU A 263 -14.21 -18.84 19.52
CA LEU A 263 -13.55 -18.22 20.67
C LEU A 263 -12.60 -19.18 21.36
#